data_cc81acf4913c637d0e115fa4b48a4895
#
_entry.id   cc81acf4913c637d0e115fa4b48a4895
#
_cell.length_a   1.000
_cell.length_b   1.000
_cell.length_c   1.000
_cell.angle_alpha   90.00
_cell.angle_beta   90.00
_cell.angle_gamma   90.00
#
_symmetry.space_group_name_H-M   'P 1'
#
loop_
_entity.id
_entity.type
_entity.pdbx_description
1 polymer ?
#
loop_
_entity_poly.entity_id
_entity_poly.type
_entity_poly.pdbx_seq_one_letter_code
_entity_poly.pdbx_strand_id
1 'polypeptide(L)'
;DFWEIYKADMEKRLRKTTMKQKEYVMNDKVLPYFGKTPINEITAPMIRKWQGEMMEKGFKPTYLKTIHNQLSAILNYAVNFYDLRSNPCRKAGSMGKSKAEERPYWTLEEFQKFSDAIMDKQDSWIAFQILFWTGMRIGELLALQVKDIDFE
;
A
#
# COMPACT_ATOMS: atom_id res chain seq x y z
N ASP A 1 -8.68 -14.86 17.83
CA ASP A 1 -7.66 -14.57 16.80
C ASP A 1 -7.07 -13.20 17.06
N PHE A 2 -5.73 -13.11 17.13
CA PHE A 2 -5.05 -11.82 17.40
C PHE A 2 -5.30 -10.77 16.30
N TRP A 3 -5.50 -11.21 15.07
CA TRP A 3 -5.89 -10.35 13.97
C TRP A 3 -7.19 -9.58 14.26
N GLU A 4 -8.20 -10.24 14.80
CA GLU A 4 -9.48 -9.59 15.12
C GLU A 4 -9.33 -8.56 16.23
N ILE A 5 -8.47 -8.82 17.23
CA ILE A 5 -8.15 -7.84 18.28
C ILE A 5 -7.49 -6.59 17.67
N TYR A 6 -6.48 -6.79 16.83
CA TYR A 6 -5.80 -5.71 16.13
C TYR A 6 -6.76 -4.91 15.23
N LYS A 7 -7.60 -5.63 14.46
CA LYS A 7 -8.57 -5.03 13.55
C LYS A 7 -9.55 -4.13 14.29
N ALA A 8 -10.16 -4.63 15.36
CA ALA A 8 -11.17 -3.89 16.15
C ALA A 8 -10.64 -2.58 16.74
N ASP A 9 -9.36 -2.52 17.14
CA ASP A 9 -8.73 -1.28 17.59
C ASP A 9 -8.38 -0.36 16.41
N MET A 10 -7.79 -0.91 15.35
CA MET A 10 -7.30 -0.12 14.23
C MET A 10 -8.40 0.45 13.32
N GLU A 11 -9.57 -0.16 13.24
CA GLU A 11 -10.72 0.37 12.50
C GLU A 11 -11.15 1.76 12.98
N LYS A 12 -10.94 2.06 14.27
CA LYS A 12 -11.25 3.36 14.86
C LYS A 12 -10.18 4.42 14.61
N ARG A 13 -8.99 4.00 14.18
CA ARG A 13 -7.78 4.85 14.05
C ARG A 13 -7.35 5.05 12.61
N LEU A 14 -7.65 4.10 11.72
CA LEU A 14 -7.24 4.11 10.33
C LEU A 14 -8.37 4.54 9.40
N ARG A 15 -8.00 5.13 8.26
CA ARG A 15 -8.97 5.39 7.19
C ARG A 15 -9.55 4.08 6.67
N LYS A 16 -10.83 4.06 6.30
CA LYS A 16 -11.53 2.89 5.76
C LYS A 16 -10.80 2.23 4.58
N THR A 17 -10.23 3.04 3.68
CA THR A 17 -9.45 2.55 2.52
C THR A 17 -8.17 1.81 2.94
N THR A 18 -7.45 2.35 3.94
CA THR A 18 -6.25 1.72 4.50
C THR A 18 -6.60 0.40 5.18
N MET A 19 -7.71 0.37 5.92
CA MET A 19 -8.14 -0.84 6.60
C MET A 19 -8.54 -1.94 5.62
N LYS A 20 -9.32 -1.62 4.57
CA LYS A 20 -9.67 -2.58 3.50
C LYS A 20 -8.44 -3.18 2.81
N GLN A 21 -7.45 -2.36 2.51
CA GLN A 21 -6.20 -2.83 1.89
C GLN A 21 -5.43 -3.76 2.85
N LYS A 22 -5.39 -3.41 4.13
CA LYS A 22 -4.76 -4.24 5.16
C LYS A 22 -5.47 -5.58 5.31
N GLU A 23 -6.80 -5.60 5.38
CA GLU A 23 -7.62 -6.81 5.42
C GLU A 23 -7.35 -7.72 4.23
N TYR A 24 -7.32 -7.17 3.03
CA TYR A 24 -7.02 -7.94 1.83
C TYR A 24 -5.68 -8.65 1.94
N VAL A 25 -4.62 -7.92 2.29
CA VAL A 25 -3.28 -8.53 2.42
C VAL A 25 -3.24 -9.56 3.56
N MET A 26 -3.88 -9.26 4.68
CA MET A 26 -3.92 -10.20 5.81
C MET A 26 -4.63 -11.49 5.45
N ASN A 27 -5.83 -11.42 4.93
CA ASN A 27 -6.65 -12.60 4.62
C ASN A 27 -6.04 -13.48 3.52
N ASP A 28 -5.40 -12.86 2.52
CA ASP A 28 -4.91 -13.57 1.35
C ASP A 28 -3.43 -14.00 1.48
N LYS A 29 -2.60 -13.28 2.22
CA LYS A 29 -1.15 -13.49 2.23
C LYS A 29 -0.56 -13.89 3.59
N VAL A 30 -1.19 -13.53 4.69
CA VAL A 30 -0.63 -13.70 6.03
C VAL A 30 -1.38 -14.75 6.84
N LEU A 31 -2.68 -14.64 6.99
CA LEU A 31 -3.51 -15.55 7.81
C LEU A 31 -3.50 -17.00 7.33
N PRO A 32 -3.40 -17.33 6.03
CA PRO A 32 -3.24 -18.72 5.59
C PRO A 32 -2.01 -19.41 6.18
N TYR A 33 -0.98 -18.64 6.55
CA TYR A 33 0.28 -19.18 7.13
C TYR A 33 0.32 -19.09 8.64
N PHE A 34 -0.15 -17.99 9.22
CA PHE A 34 0.04 -17.68 10.64
C PHE A 34 -1.27 -17.63 11.43
N GLY A 35 -2.44 -17.68 10.80
CA GLY A 35 -3.72 -17.50 11.47
C GLY A 35 -4.04 -18.53 12.55
N LYS A 36 -3.46 -19.74 12.46
CA LYS A 36 -3.61 -20.81 13.46
C LYS A 36 -2.48 -20.84 14.48
N THR A 37 -1.44 -20.05 14.30
CA THR A 37 -0.27 -20.03 15.19
C THR A 37 -0.46 -18.94 16.27
N PRO A 38 -0.32 -19.27 17.55
CA PRO A 38 -0.28 -18.27 18.61
C PRO A 38 0.80 -17.22 18.32
N ILE A 39 0.49 -15.93 18.56
CA ILE A 39 1.38 -14.84 18.14
C ILE A 39 2.76 -14.90 18.82
N ASN A 40 2.83 -15.43 20.02
CA ASN A 40 4.06 -15.64 20.79
C ASN A 40 4.90 -16.83 20.30
N GLU A 41 4.33 -17.68 19.44
CA GLU A 41 5.02 -18.83 18.85
C GLU A 41 5.54 -18.55 17.43
N ILE A 42 5.18 -17.40 16.85
CA ILE A 42 5.70 -16.99 15.54
C ILE A 42 7.19 -16.69 15.66
N THR A 43 8.02 -17.47 14.94
CA THR A 43 9.48 -17.35 15.00
C THR A 43 10.07 -16.76 13.72
N ALA A 44 11.30 -16.24 13.80
CA ALA A 44 12.01 -15.74 12.62
C ALA A 44 12.23 -16.78 11.51
N PRO A 45 12.55 -18.07 11.81
CA PRO A 45 12.60 -19.12 10.78
C PRO A 45 11.27 -19.32 10.05
N MET A 46 10.12 -19.31 10.76
CA MET A 46 8.80 -19.42 10.13
C MET A 46 8.55 -18.24 9.17
N ILE A 47 8.89 -17.03 9.59
CA ILE A 47 8.77 -15.84 8.75
C ILE A 47 9.69 -15.96 7.52
N ARG A 48 10.92 -16.41 7.66
CA ARG A 48 11.84 -16.63 6.55
C ARG A 48 11.30 -17.64 5.53
N LYS A 49 10.72 -18.73 5.99
CA LYS A 49 10.08 -19.71 5.11
C LYS A 49 8.93 -19.09 4.34
N TRP A 50 8.02 -18.40 5.04
CA TRP A 50 6.91 -17.68 4.41
C TRP A 50 7.36 -16.62 3.41
N GLN A 51 8.42 -15.86 3.72
CA GLN A 51 9.02 -14.90 2.79
C GLN A 51 9.51 -15.57 1.51
N GLY A 52 10.17 -16.75 1.61
CA GLY A 52 10.61 -17.54 0.46
C GLY A 52 9.43 -17.88 -0.45
N GLU A 53 8.36 -18.46 0.12
CA GLU A 53 7.16 -18.81 -0.62
C GLU A 53 6.46 -17.59 -1.27
N MET A 54 6.48 -16.42 -0.62
CA MET A 54 5.94 -15.19 -1.21
C MET A 54 6.80 -14.68 -2.38
N MET A 55 8.12 -14.80 -2.28
CA MET A 55 9.03 -14.37 -3.35
C MET A 55 8.91 -15.28 -4.59
N GLU A 56 8.70 -16.58 -4.41
CA GLU A 56 8.48 -17.54 -5.50
C GLU A 56 7.19 -17.28 -6.31
N LYS A 57 6.20 -16.56 -5.72
CA LYS A 57 4.97 -16.19 -6.42
C LYS A 57 5.14 -15.06 -7.46
N GLY A 58 6.34 -14.53 -7.66
CA GLY A 58 6.64 -13.54 -8.69
C GLY A 58 6.05 -12.14 -8.44
N PHE A 59 5.71 -11.80 -7.21
CA PHE A 59 5.22 -10.46 -6.88
C PHE A 59 6.31 -9.40 -7.06
N LYS A 60 5.90 -8.18 -7.44
CA LYS A 60 6.81 -7.04 -7.52
C LYS A 60 7.51 -6.77 -6.18
N PRO A 61 8.80 -6.41 -6.17
CA PRO A 61 9.57 -6.21 -4.93
C PRO A 61 8.95 -5.22 -3.95
N THR A 62 8.31 -4.16 -4.44
CA THR A 62 7.61 -3.18 -3.61
C THR A 62 6.35 -3.76 -2.96
N TYR A 63 5.63 -4.65 -3.64
CA TYR A 63 4.47 -5.33 -3.09
C TYR A 63 4.87 -6.36 -2.03
N LEU A 64 5.95 -7.13 -2.26
CA LEU A 64 6.52 -8.02 -1.25
C LEU A 64 6.87 -7.25 0.04
N LYS A 65 7.46 -6.06 -0.10
CA LYS A 65 7.74 -5.18 1.04
C LYS A 65 6.45 -4.77 1.76
N THR A 66 5.39 -4.46 1.02
CA THR A 66 4.08 -4.11 1.60
C THR A 66 3.50 -5.28 2.39
N ILE A 67 3.52 -6.51 1.83
CA ILE A 67 3.04 -7.72 2.52
C ILE A 67 3.81 -7.94 3.82
N HIS A 68 5.13 -7.88 3.78
CA HIS A 68 5.99 -8.03 4.97
C HIS A 68 5.66 -6.99 6.04
N ASN A 69 5.47 -5.73 5.64
CA ASN A 69 5.17 -4.65 6.57
C ASN A 69 3.81 -4.82 7.27
N GLN A 70 2.82 -5.49 6.65
CA GLN A 70 1.54 -5.78 7.31
C GLN A 70 1.72 -6.76 8.48
N LEU A 71 2.47 -7.86 8.29
CA LEU A 71 2.79 -8.79 9.37
C LEU A 71 3.61 -8.11 10.47
N SER A 72 4.63 -7.36 10.07
CA SER A 72 5.50 -6.64 11.01
C SER A 72 4.74 -5.62 11.86
N ALA A 73 3.74 -4.94 11.27
CA ALA A 73 2.91 -3.97 12.00
C ALA A 73 2.08 -4.65 13.11
N ILE A 74 1.51 -5.82 12.85
CA ILE A 74 0.75 -6.58 13.85
C ILE A 74 1.65 -7.09 14.96
N LEU A 75 2.83 -7.61 14.61
CA LEU A 75 3.79 -8.07 15.61
C LEU A 75 4.36 -6.90 16.44
N ASN A 76 4.56 -5.72 15.86
CA ASN A 76 4.91 -4.52 16.63
C ASN A 76 3.78 -4.10 17.58
N TYR A 77 2.52 -4.21 17.13
CA TYR A 77 1.37 -3.94 17.99
C TYR A 77 1.32 -4.90 19.18
N ALA A 78 1.60 -6.20 18.95
CA ALA A 78 1.72 -7.17 20.02
C ALA A 78 2.87 -6.86 21.00
N VAL A 79 4.00 -6.38 20.50
CA VAL A 79 5.13 -5.93 21.36
C VAL A 79 4.73 -4.72 22.21
N ASN A 80 4.01 -3.77 21.62
CA ASN A 80 3.70 -2.52 22.31
C ASN A 80 2.55 -2.63 23.31
N PHE A 81 1.61 -3.57 23.12
CA PHE A 81 0.36 -3.60 23.88
C PHE A 81 0.00 -4.96 24.49
N TYR A 82 0.73 -6.03 24.14
CA TYR A 82 0.42 -7.41 24.55
C TYR A 82 1.65 -8.18 24.99
N ASP A 83 2.65 -7.51 25.49
CA ASP A 83 3.85 -8.07 26.13
C ASP A 83 4.62 -9.09 25.27
N LEU A 84 4.47 -9.05 23.93
CA LEU A 84 5.34 -9.83 23.08
C LEU A 84 6.77 -9.32 23.21
N ARG A 85 7.70 -10.18 23.63
CA ARG A 85 9.08 -9.83 23.97
C ARG A 85 9.81 -9.04 22.87
N SER A 86 9.61 -9.42 21.61
CA SER A 86 10.23 -8.75 20.47
C SER A 86 9.52 -9.13 19.17
N ASN A 87 9.61 -8.25 18.16
CA ASN A 87 9.07 -8.56 16.83
C ASN A 87 10.02 -9.48 16.03
N PRO A 88 9.65 -10.74 15.77
CA PRO A 88 10.51 -11.69 15.05
C PRO A 88 10.76 -11.29 13.57
N CYS A 89 9.95 -10.40 12.98
CA CYS A 89 10.22 -9.84 11.65
C CYS A 89 11.55 -9.06 11.59
N ARG A 90 11.95 -8.43 12.69
CA ARG A 90 13.23 -7.71 12.75
C ARG A 90 14.41 -8.67 12.58
N LYS A 91 14.35 -9.85 13.23
CA LYS A 91 15.37 -10.90 13.11
C LYS A 91 15.32 -11.61 11.76
N ALA A 92 14.13 -11.82 11.22
CA ALA A 92 13.96 -12.43 9.90
C ALA A 92 14.50 -11.54 8.76
N GLY A 93 14.52 -10.23 8.97
CA GLY A 93 14.80 -9.25 7.93
C GLY A 93 13.61 -9.01 7.02
N SER A 94 13.71 -7.99 6.18
CA SER A 94 12.65 -7.62 5.25
C SER A 94 12.69 -8.43 3.96
N MET A 95 11.57 -8.57 3.27
CA MET A 95 11.54 -9.01 1.87
C MET A 95 11.16 -7.86 0.95
N GLY A 96 11.64 -7.93 -0.30
CA GLY A 96 11.38 -6.92 -1.32
C GLY A 96 12.18 -5.62 -1.15
N LYS A 97 11.80 -4.58 -1.90
CA LYS A 97 12.49 -3.29 -1.95
C LYS A 97 11.53 -2.15 -1.64
N SER A 98 12.04 -1.06 -1.04
CA SER A 98 11.23 0.13 -0.74
C SER A 98 11.06 1.07 -1.94
N LYS A 99 12.05 1.10 -2.85
CA LYS A 99 11.98 1.93 -4.06
C LYS A 99 11.34 1.14 -5.19
N ALA A 100 10.32 1.74 -5.81
CA ALA A 100 9.87 1.32 -7.13
C ALA A 100 10.93 1.66 -8.19
N GLU A 101 10.91 0.95 -9.30
CA GLU A 101 11.63 1.39 -10.50
C GLU A 101 11.09 2.75 -10.93
N GLU A 102 11.95 3.58 -11.53
CA GLU A 102 11.53 4.86 -12.08
C GLU A 102 10.39 4.63 -13.08
N ARG A 103 9.32 5.38 -12.91
CA ARG A 103 8.21 5.32 -13.86
C ARG A 103 8.55 6.23 -15.02
N PRO A 104 8.32 5.80 -16.29
CA PRO A 104 8.40 6.69 -17.41
C PRO A 104 7.40 7.83 -17.20
N TYR A 105 7.84 9.04 -17.48
CA TYR A 105 7.00 10.23 -17.53
C TYR A 105 6.82 10.66 -18.98
N TRP A 106 5.73 11.29 -19.28
CA TRP A 106 5.51 11.82 -20.61
C TRP A 106 6.33 13.08 -20.85
N THR A 107 6.96 13.14 -22.00
CA THR A 107 7.54 14.38 -22.52
C THR A 107 6.41 15.32 -22.94
N LEU A 108 6.73 16.60 -23.12
CA LEU A 108 5.76 17.58 -23.62
C LEU A 108 5.19 17.18 -24.99
N GLU A 109 6.03 16.67 -25.88
CA GLU A 109 5.61 16.21 -27.21
C GLU A 109 4.66 15.01 -27.17
N GLU A 110 4.93 14.05 -26.28
CA GLU A 110 4.05 12.91 -26.08
C GLU A 110 2.70 13.32 -25.47
N PHE A 111 2.73 14.26 -24.53
CA PHE A 111 1.50 14.79 -23.94
C PHE A 111 0.68 15.57 -24.97
N GLN A 112 1.30 16.38 -25.83
CA GLN A 112 0.59 17.09 -26.91
C GLN A 112 -0.13 16.13 -27.86
N LYS A 113 0.56 15.08 -28.35
CA LYS A 113 -0.04 14.04 -29.19
C LYS A 113 -1.23 13.37 -28.51
N PHE A 114 -1.09 13.06 -27.23
CA PHE A 114 -2.20 12.48 -26.46
C PHE A 114 -3.35 13.47 -26.31
N SER A 115 -3.06 14.72 -25.98
CA SER A 115 -4.05 15.79 -25.82
C SER A 115 -4.87 15.98 -27.09
N ASP A 116 -4.22 16.03 -28.25
CA ASP A 116 -4.89 16.15 -29.56
C ASP A 116 -5.83 14.97 -29.84
N ALA A 117 -5.40 13.76 -29.47
CA ALA A 117 -6.17 12.53 -29.68
C ALA A 117 -7.43 12.40 -28.82
N ILE A 118 -7.56 13.21 -27.75
CA ILE A 118 -8.72 13.17 -26.82
C ILE A 118 -9.53 14.47 -26.82
N MET A 119 -9.30 15.38 -27.74
CA MET A 119 -9.98 16.68 -27.80
C MET A 119 -11.51 16.58 -27.93
N ASP A 120 -12.01 15.48 -28.50
CA ASP A 120 -13.43 15.15 -28.60
C ASP A 120 -14.10 14.83 -27.25
N LYS A 121 -13.28 14.54 -26.22
CA LYS A 121 -13.72 14.21 -24.85
C LYS A 121 -13.40 15.37 -23.91
N GLN A 122 -14.16 16.45 -24.00
CA GLN A 122 -13.89 17.73 -23.31
C GLN A 122 -13.54 17.59 -21.83
N ASP A 123 -14.35 16.86 -21.04
CA ASP A 123 -14.12 16.71 -19.60
C ASP A 123 -12.77 15.99 -19.32
N SER A 124 -12.49 14.96 -20.09
CA SER A 124 -11.21 14.22 -19.97
C SER A 124 -10.05 15.08 -20.41
N TRP A 125 -10.20 15.83 -21.51
CA TRP A 125 -9.18 16.72 -22.02
C TRP A 125 -8.81 17.80 -20.98
N ILE A 126 -9.80 18.51 -20.41
CA ILE A 126 -9.60 19.52 -19.37
C ILE A 126 -8.91 18.89 -18.15
N ALA A 127 -9.38 17.73 -17.69
CA ALA A 127 -8.80 17.04 -16.54
C ALA A 127 -7.32 16.72 -16.76
N PHE A 128 -6.95 16.20 -17.93
CA PHE A 128 -5.55 15.88 -18.24
C PHE A 128 -4.70 17.13 -18.44
N GLN A 129 -5.24 18.24 -18.99
CA GLN A 129 -4.55 19.52 -19.04
C GLN A 129 -4.20 20.00 -17.62
N ILE A 130 -5.17 20.02 -16.72
CA ILE A 130 -4.94 20.45 -15.34
C ILE A 130 -3.89 19.56 -14.66
N LEU A 131 -4.02 18.23 -14.77
CA LEU A 131 -3.07 17.29 -14.17
C LEU A 131 -1.64 17.48 -14.68
N PHE A 132 -1.47 17.66 -15.99
CA PHE A 132 -0.15 17.80 -16.62
C PHE A 132 0.53 19.11 -16.23
N TRP A 133 -0.18 20.23 -16.33
CA TRP A 133 0.40 21.54 -16.10
C TRP A 133 0.58 21.90 -14.63
N THR A 134 -0.27 21.39 -13.76
CA THR A 134 -0.18 21.69 -12.31
C THR A 134 0.58 20.63 -11.52
N GLY A 135 0.72 19.42 -12.04
CA GLY A 135 1.31 18.29 -11.31
C GLY A 135 0.47 17.81 -10.11
N MET A 136 -0.79 18.25 -9.98
CA MET A 136 -1.65 17.81 -8.87
C MET A 136 -2.01 16.34 -8.99
N ARG A 137 -2.37 15.72 -7.85
CA ARG A 137 -2.81 14.34 -7.84
C ARG A 137 -4.25 14.23 -8.32
N ILE A 138 -4.60 13.09 -8.96
CA ILE A 138 -5.98 12.83 -9.43
C ILE A 138 -7.03 13.03 -8.34
N GLY A 139 -6.74 12.70 -7.09
CA GLY A 139 -7.66 12.91 -5.97
C GLY A 139 -7.84 14.38 -5.60
N GLU A 140 -6.83 15.21 -5.83
CA GLU A 140 -6.89 16.67 -5.65
C GLU A 140 -7.72 17.31 -6.77
N LEU A 141 -7.51 16.89 -8.03
CA LEU A 141 -8.34 17.30 -9.14
C LEU A 141 -9.83 16.98 -8.91
N LEU A 142 -10.16 15.75 -8.48
CA LEU A 142 -11.55 15.36 -8.23
C LEU A 142 -12.20 16.06 -7.04
N ALA A 143 -11.42 16.67 -6.15
CA ALA A 143 -11.89 17.46 -5.02
C ALA A 143 -11.97 18.97 -5.34
N LEU A 144 -11.49 19.40 -6.50
CA LEU A 144 -11.42 20.81 -6.89
C LEU A 144 -12.81 21.42 -6.97
N GLN A 145 -12.96 22.61 -6.43
CA GLN A 145 -14.21 23.39 -6.44
C GLN A 145 -13.96 24.76 -7.11
N VAL A 146 -15.02 25.38 -7.62
CA VAL A 146 -14.92 26.69 -8.29
C VAL A 146 -14.24 27.76 -7.41
N LYS A 147 -14.45 27.71 -6.10
CA LYS A 147 -13.82 28.62 -5.13
C LYS A 147 -12.29 28.46 -5.01
N ASP A 148 -11.74 27.35 -5.48
CA ASP A 148 -10.30 27.04 -5.42
C ASP A 148 -9.56 27.56 -6.67
N ILE A 149 -10.28 28.16 -7.61
CA ILE A 149 -9.75 28.69 -8.87
C ILE A 149 -9.82 30.21 -8.80
N ASP A 150 -8.68 30.85 -8.96
CA ASP A 150 -8.57 32.29 -9.19
C ASP A 150 -8.71 32.55 -10.68
N PHE A 151 -9.63 33.41 -11.04
CA PHE A 151 -9.92 33.80 -12.43
C PHE A 151 -9.39 35.19 -12.80
N GLU A 152 -8.62 35.87 -11.91
CA GLU A 152 -8.03 37.17 -12.15
C GLU A 152 -6.63 37.11 -12.76
#